data_dae521bfed964403ae4c6950820c871a
#
_entry.id   dae521bfed964403ae4c6950820c871a
#
_cell.length_a   1.000
_cell.length_b   1.000
_cell.length_c   1.000
_cell.angle_alpha   90.00
_cell.angle_beta   90.00
_cell.angle_gamma   90.00
#
_symmetry.space_group_name_H-M   'P 1'
#
loop_
_entity.id
_entity.type
_entity.pdbx_description
1 polymer ?
#
loop_
_entity_poly.entity_id
_entity_poly.type
_entity_poly.pdbx_seq_one_letter_code
_entity_poly.pdbx_strand_id
1 'polypeptide(L)'
;MAEKTKENLTFQAEVSKLLDLVANSLYSEREIFLRELISNSADACEKLRYQSLSKKNLLKDEKDLKINIRVSKKKKIIEIEDNGIGMSKNELIDNLGTIARSGTSKFIEAMKNKKSNDISAIGQFGVGFYSSYMVADNVEVLSKDAENEETNLWSSNGKENYTIEEAKKDKRGTCITLYIKKDADEFLDSFRLRSIITKYSNYIPFPIYLKDLDDKEKEEKINEGSPLWLKDKKDIKEEDYKQFYNNISFNFDDPLKTIHYNAEGVISYKALLYFPTNQ
;
A
#
# COMPACT_ATOMS: atom_id res chain seq x y z
N MET A 1 -44.80 36.86 -17.06
CA MET A 1 -43.94 36.14 -16.05
C MET A 1 -42.68 35.72 -16.82
N ALA A 2 -41.52 36.26 -16.42
CA ALA A 2 -40.26 35.88 -17.09
C ALA A 2 -39.88 34.48 -16.58
N GLU A 3 -39.70 33.53 -17.49
CA GLU A 3 -39.12 32.23 -17.19
C GLU A 3 -37.72 32.40 -16.61
N LYS A 4 -37.51 31.92 -15.40
CA LYS A 4 -36.19 31.85 -14.79
C LYS A 4 -35.41 30.74 -15.49
N THR A 5 -34.49 31.09 -16.36
CA THR A 5 -33.51 30.17 -16.95
C THR A 5 -32.62 29.65 -15.83
N LYS A 6 -32.63 28.32 -15.59
CA LYS A 6 -31.77 27.64 -14.64
C LYS A 6 -30.45 27.30 -15.39
N GLU A 7 -29.38 27.97 -15.01
CA GLU A 7 -28.05 27.64 -15.51
C GLU A 7 -27.43 26.51 -14.66
N ASN A 8 -26.90 25.49 -15.34
CA ASN A 8 -26.08 24.45 -14.71
C ASN A 8 -24.61 24.79 -14.93
N LEU A 9 -23.91 25.15 -13.86
CA LEU A 9 -22.48 25.44 -13.88
C LEU A 9 -21.70 24.27 -13.26
N THR A 10 -20.53 23.99 -13.83
CA THR A 10 -19.63 22.92 -13.34
C THR A 10 -18.59 23.54 -12.40
N PHE A 11 -18.31 22.87 -11.28
CA PHE A 11 -17.21 23.27 -10.38
C PHE A 11 -15.88 23.15 -11.11
N GLN A 12 -15.01 24.17 -10.98
CA GLN A 12 -13.63 24.15 -11.44
C GLN A 12 -12.73 23.94 -10.21
N ALA A 13 -11.67 23.12 -10.38
CA ALA A 13 -10.72 22.82 -9.32
C ALA A 13 -9.32 23.24 -9.73
N GLU A 14 -8.61 23.94 -8.85
CA GLU A 14 -7.16 24.16 -8.98
C GLU A 14 -6.44 22.92 -8.47
N VAL A 15 -5.86 22.16 -9.39
CA VAL A 15 -5.23 20.86 -9.10
C VAL A 15 -4.10 20.99 -8.09
N SER A 16 -3.25 22.01 -8.18
CA SER A 16 -2.16 22.26 -7.24
C SER A 16 -2.66 22.47 -5.81
N LYS A 17 -3.74 23.25 -5.62
CA LYS A 17 -4.33 23.46 -4.29
C LYS A 17 -4.98 22.21 -3.73
N LEU A 18 -5.60 21.38 -4.58
CA LEU A 18 -6.13 20.08 -4.16
C LEU A 18 -5.02 19.14 -3.71
N LEU A 19 -3.92 19.07 -4.45
CA LEU A 19 -2.75 18.27 -4.08
C LEU A 19 -2.14 18.75 -2.76
N ASP A 20 -2.03 20.07 -2.57
CA ASP A 20 -1.57 20.64 -1.30
C ASP A 20 -2.50 20.33 -0.12
N LEU A 21 -3.82 20.37 -0.34
CA LEU A 21 -4.79 19.99 0.69
C LEU A 21 -4.70 18.50 1.02
N VAL A 22 -4.57 17.63 0.03
CA VAL A 22 -4.40 16.18 0.24
C VAL A 22 -3.09 15.89 0.96
N ALA A 23 -1.99 16.49 0.51
CA ALA A 23 -0.67 16.25 1.08
C ALA A 23 -0.51 16.83 2.49
N ASN A 24 -1.11 18.00 2.79
CA ASN A 24 -0.81 18.75 4.02
C ASN A 24 -1.97 18.84 5.02
N SER A 25 -3.21 18.49 4.64
CA SER A 25 -4.40 18.67 5.49
C SER A 25 -5.16 17.39 5.79
N LEU A 26 -5.12 16.37 4.94
CA LEU A 26 -5.82 15.09 5.16
C LEU A 26 -5.12 14.20 6.17
N TYR A 27 -3.82 14.32 6.29
CA TYR A 27 -3.03 13.49 7.18
C TYR A 27 -2.30 14.36 8.22
N SER A 28 -2.52 14.06 9.49
CA SER A 28 -1.85 14.75 10.60
C SER A 28 -0.37 14.36 10.76
N GLU A 29 0.00 13.18 10.28
CA GLU A 29 1.35 12.62 10.42
C GLU A 29 1.94 12.25 9.05
N ARG A 30 3.14 12.78 8.78
CA ARG A 30 3.83 12.57 7.49
C ARG A 30 4.16 11.09 7.25
N GLU A 31 4.39 10.29 8.28
CA GLU A 31 4.75 8.86 8.18
C GLU A 31 3.68 8.00 7.48
N ILE A 32 2.47 8.52 7.34
CA ILE A 32 1.36 7.88 6.64
C ILE A 32 1.67 7.60 5.16
N PHE A 33 2.58 8.38 4.52
CA PHE A 33 2.95 8.13 3.12
C PHE A 33 3.40 6.69 2.89
N LEU A 34 4.18 6.14 3.82
CA LEU A 34 4.72 4.80 3.67
C LEU A 34 3.61 3.74 3.80
N ARG A 35 2.68 3.93 4.73
CA ARG A 35 1.49 3.06 4.87
C ARG A 35 0.68 3.02 3.58
N GLU A 36 0.39 4.19 3.00
CA GLU A 36 -0.43 4.29 1.79
C GLU A 36 0.25 3.61 0.59
N LEU A 37 1.56 3.83 0.40
CA LEU A 37 2.29 3.21 -0.70
C LEU A 37 2.42 1.70 -0.53
N ILE A 38 2.67 1.20 0.67
CA ILE A 38 2.67 -0.24 0.97
C ILE A 38 1.29 -0.84 0.71
N SER A 39 0.21 -0.17 1.11
CA SER A 39 -1.16 -0.62 0.88
C SER A 39 -1.48 -0.73 -0.62
N ASN A 40 -1.07 0.27 -1.41
CA ASN A 40 -1.22 0.24 -2.87
C ASN A 40 -0.43 -0.92 -3.50
N SER A 41 0.80 -1.16 -3.04
CA SER A 41 1.62 -2.29 -3.48
C SER A 41 0.98 -3.64 -3.12
N ALA A 42 0.40 -3.75 -1.92
CA ALA A 42 -0.33 -4.95 -1.50
C ALA A 42 -1.57 -5.19 -2.37
N ASP A 43 -2.34 -4.14 -2.70
CA ASP A 43 -3.49 -4.23 -3.59
C ASP A 43 -3.09 -4.66 -5.01
N ALA A 44 -1.94 -4.20 -5.51
CA ALA A 44 -1.40 -4.62 -6.81
C ALA A 44 -1.01 -6.11 -6.82
N CYS A 45 -0.42 -6.60 -5.72
CA CYS A 45 -0.12 -8.01 -5.53
C CYS A 45 -1.40 -8.85 -5.44
N GLU A 46 -2.40 -8.40 -4.69
CA GLU A 46 -3.68 -9.09 -4.53
C GLU A 46 -4.46 -9.16 -5.85
N LYS A 47 -4.49 -8.06 -6.62
CA LYS A 47 -5.08 -8.02 -7.96
C LYS A 47 -4.44 -9.05 -8.89
N LEU A 48 -3.09 -9.15 -8.88
CA LEU A 48 -2.37 -10.16 -9.65
C LEU A 48 -2.69 -11.58 -9.17
N ARG A 49 -2.65 -11.83 -7.86
CA ARG A 49 -2.99 -13.12 -7.26
C ARG A 49 -4.37 -13.59 -7.71
N TYR A 50 -5.35 -12.71 -7.62
CA TYR A 50 -6.72 -13.04 -8.02
C TYR A 50 -6.84 -13.31 -9.53
N GLN A 51 -6.27 -12.46 -10.38
CA GLN A 51 -6.35 -12.64 -11.82
C GLN A 51 -5.62 -13.91 -12.29
N SER A 52 -4.55 -14.30 -11.59
CA SER A 52 -3.79 -15.53 -11.90
C SER A 52 -4.59 -16.81 -11.68
N LEU A 53 -5.68 -16.77 -10.92
CA LEU A 53 -6.59 -17.93 -10.77
C LEU A 53 -7.25 -18.32 -12.09
N SER A 54 -7.53 -17.33 -12.94
CA SER A 54 -8.12 -17.55 -14.28
C SER A 54 -7.07 -17.48 -15.41
N LYS A 55 -6.02 -16.67 -15.24
CA LYS A 55 -4.97 -16.44 -16.23
C LYS A 55 -3.62 -16.92 -15.67
N LYS A 56 -3.38 -18.24 -15.68
CA LYS A 56 -2.20 -18.88 -15.05
C LYS A 56 -0.85 -18.31 -15.50
N ASN A 57 -0.77 -17.77 -16.72
CA ASN A 57 0.49 -17.25 -17.28
C ASN A 57 0.92 -15.89 -16.69
N LEU A 58 0.06 -15.19 -15.92
CA LEU A 58 0.42 -13.89 -15.36
C LEU A 58 1.55 -13.95 -14.32
N LEU A 59 1.64 -15.03 -13.55
CA LEU A 59 2.71 -15.19 -12.55
C LEU A 59 4.07 -15.52 -13.20
N LYS A 60 4.09 -16.12 -14.40
CA LYS A 60 5.30 -16.56 -15.10
C LYS A 60 6.24 -17.32 -14.14
N ASP A 61 7.51 -16.95 -14.11
CA ASP A 61 8.53 -17.59 -13.27
C ASP A 61 8.63 -17.00 -11.85
N GLU A 62 7.91 -15.90 -11.58
CA GLU A 62 7.95 -15.21 -10.29
C GLU A 62 6.61 -15.37 -9.54
N LYS A 63 6.51 -16.46 -8.76
CA LYS A 63 5.28 -16.84 -8.05
C LYS A 63 5.14 -16.17 -6.68
N ASP A 64 6.25 -15.83 -6.04
CA ASP A 64 6.28 -15.27 -4.71
C ASP A 64 6.08 -13.75 -4.77
N LEU A 65 4.88 -13.31 -4.42
CA LEU A 65 4.52 -11.89 -4.38
C LEU A 65 5.13 -11.24 -3.14
N LYS A 66 5.71 -10.06 -3.32
CA LYS A 66 6.43 -9.33 -2.27
C LYS A 66 6.50 -7.84 -2.53
N ILE A 67 6.88 -7.12 -1.49
CA ILE A 67 7.13 -5.67 -1.51
C ILE A 67 8.55 -5.46 -1.02
N ASN A 68 9.36 -4.74 -1.81
CA ASN A 68 10.74 -4.39 -1.46
C ASN A 68 10.82 -2.88 -1.22
N ILE A 69 11.36 -2.50 -0.08
CA ILE A 69 11.62 -1.11 0.27
C ILE A 69 13.13 -0.94 0.33
N ARG A 70 13.64 0.05 -0.40
CA ARG A 70 15.07 0.37 -0.42
C ARG A 70 15.26 1.84 -0.07
N VAL A 71 16.25 2.14 0.75
CA VAL A 71 16.57 3.50 1.16
C VAL A 71 18.03 3.80 0.87
N SER A 72 18.32 5.02 0.43
CA SER A 72 19.68 5.54 0.31
C SER A 72 19.75 6.98 0.81
N LYS A 73 20.49 7.17 1.88
CA LYS A 73 20.80 8.50 2.45
C LYS A 73 21.65 9.33 1.50
N LYS A 74 22.61 8.66 0.82
CA LYS A 74 23.53 9.31 -0.14
C LYS A 74 22.80 9.85 -1.35
N LYS A 75 21.84 9.08 -1.89
CA LYS A 75 21.02 9.48 -3.05
C LYS A 75 19.79 10.29 -2.66
N LYS A 76 19.45 10.35 -1.37
CA LYS A 76 18.24 10.95 -0.82
C LYS A 76 16.96 10.36 -1.43
N ILE A 77 16.91 9.05 -1.57
CA ILE A 77 15.77 8.35 -2.16
C ILE A 77 15.23 7.25 -1.24
N ILE A 78 13.92 7.02 -1.39
CA ILE A 78 13.25 5.79 -0.94
C ILE A 78 12.59 5.17 -2.15
N GLU A 79 12.80 3.88 -2.37
CA GLU A 79 12.12 3.10 -3.40
C GLU A 79 11.17 2.12 -2.75
N ILE A 80 9.94 2.04 -3.25
CA ILE A 80 8.94 1.03 -2.88
C ILE A 80 8.59 0.26 -4.14
N GLU A 81 8.94 -1.02 -4.19
CA GLU A 81 8.73 -1.88 -5.34
C GLU A 81 7.89 -3.09 -4.99
N ASP A 82 6.81 -3.31 -5.74
CA ASP A 82 6.04 -4.55 -5.75
C ASP A 82 6.29 -5.34 -7.05
N ASN A 83 6.06 -6.64 -7.00
CA ASN A 83 6.01 -7.50 -8.18
C ASN A 83 4.57 -7.92 -8.52
N GLY A 84 3.62 -7.03 -8.25
CA GLY A 84 2.21 -7.17 -8.53
C GLY A 84 1.84 -7.07 -10.00
N ILE A 85 0.60 -6.66 -10.28
CA ILE A 85 0.04 -6.61 -11.63
C ILE A 85 0.70 -5.57 -12.54
N GLY A 86 1.28 -4.50 -11.96
CA GLY A 86 1.77 -3.35 -12.70
C GLY A 86 0.64 -2.50 -13.30
N MET A 87 1.01 -1.54 -14.14
CA MET A 87 0.09 -0.63 -14.81
C MET A 87 0.53 -0.38 -16.25
N SER A 88 -0.43 -0.41 -17.17
CA SER A 88 -0.27 0.09 -18.53
C SER A 88 -0.18 1.62 -18.55
N LYS A 89 0.21 2.22 -19.69
CA LYS A 89 0.25 3.67 -19.87
C LYS A 89 -1.09 4.33 -19.54
N ASN A 90 -2.20 3.76 -20.02
CA ASN A 90 -3.53 4.29 -19.77
C ASN A 90 -3.90 4.20 -18.28
N GLU A 91 -3.54 3.11 -17.60
CA GLU A 91 -3.77 2.98 -16.17
C GLU A 91 -2.93 3.97 -15.34
N LEU A 92 -1.69 4.26 -15.75
CA LEU A 92 -0.87 5.31 -15.13
C LEU A 92 -1.53 6.69 -15.26
N ILE A 93 -2.01 7.04 -16.47
CA ILE A 93 -2.75 8.29 -16.73
C ILE A 93 -4.02 8.34 -15.87
N ASP A 94 -4.80 7.28 -15.87
CA ASP A 94 -6.08 7.21 -15.17
C ASP A 94 -5.92 7.27 -13.64
N ASN A 95 -4.97 6.51 -13.08
CA ASN A 95 -4.83 6.34 -11.63
C ASN A 95 -3.94 7.40 -10.97
N LEU A 96 -2.94 7.93 -11.70
CA LEU A 96 -1.99 8.91 -11.17
C LEU A 96 -2.18 10.31 -11.76
N GLY A 97 -2.85 10.43 -12.90
CA GLY A 97 -3.16 11.71 -13.53
C GLY A 97 -4.52 12.30 -13.11
N THR A 98 -5.33 11.56 -12.36
CA THR A 98 -6.66 12.02 -11.89
C THR A 98 -6.77 11.86 -10.38
N ILE A 99 -6.90 12.98 -9.65
CA ILE A 99 -7.05 12.98 -8.19
C ILE A 99 -8.38 12.33 -7.80
N ALA A 100 -8.36 11.55 -6.69
CA ALA A 100 -9.51 10.81 -6.15
C ALA A 100 -10.06 9.72 -7.10
N ARG A 101 -9.25 9.21 -8.03
CA ARG A 101 -9.60 8.04 -8.84
C ARG A 101 -8.82 6.82 -8.37
N SER A 102 -9.51 5.74 -8.03
CA SER A 102 -8.90 4.52 -7.52
C SER A 102 -9.07 3.36 -8.50
N GLY A 103 -7.97 2.77 -8.97
CA GLY A 103 -7.98 1.52 -9.71
C GLY A 103 -8.50 0.34 -8.88
N THR A 104 -8.27 0.39 -7.57
CA THR A 104 -8.74 -0.59 -6.59
C THR A 104 -10.27 -0.56 -6.47
N SER A 105 -10.90 0.61 -6.45
CA SER A 105 -12.37 0.74 -6.40
C SER A 105 -13.03 0.13 -7.63
N LYS A 106 -12.52 0.37 -8.83
CA LYS A 106 -13.01 -0.24 -10.06
C LYS A 106 -12.89 -1.77 -10.02
N PHE A 107 -11.79 -2.28 -9.47
CA PHE A 107 -11.58 -3.71 -9.32
C PHE A 107 -12.58 -4.33 -8.33
N ILE A 108 -12.82 -3.70 -7.18
CA ILE A 108 -13.81 -4.16 -6.19
C ILE A 108 -15.23 -4.17 -6.80
N GLU A 109 -15.63 -3.13 -7.54
CA GLU A 109 -16.93 -3.07 -8.19
C GLU A 109 -17.12 -4.21 -9.22
N ALA A 110 -16.10 -4.45 -10.03
CA ALA A 110 -16.13 -5.56 -11.01
C ALA A 110 -16.27 -6.93 -10.32
N MET A 111 -15.74 -7.07 -9.10
CA MET A 111 -15.80 -8.31 -8.31
C MET A 111 -17.11 -8.51 -7.57
N LYS A 112 -17.70 -7.46 -7.01
CA LYS A 112 -19.06 -7.52 -6.40
C LYS A 112 -20.08 -8.10 -7.37
N ASN A 113 -19.96 -7.77 -8.64
CA ASN A 113 -20.81 -8.30 -9.71
C ASN A 113 -20.58 -9.81 -9.98
N LYS A 114 -19.47 -10.40 -9.53
CA LYS A 114 -19.11 -11.83 -9.69
C LYS A 114 -19.34 -12.68 -8.44
N LYS A 115 -19.96 -12.14 -7.38
CA LYS A 115 -20.27 -12.85 -6.11
C LYS A 115 -19.04 -13.46 -5.40
N SER A 116 -17.84 -12.92 -5.57
CA SER A 116 -16.67 -13.36 -4.83
C SER A 116 -16.42 -12.43 -3.63
N ASN A 117 -16.55 -12.96 -2.42
CA ASN A 117 -16.38 -12.21 -1.17
C ASN A 117 -14.94 -12.23 -0.60
N ASP A 118 -13.98 -12.83 -1.33
CA ASP A 118 -12.64 -13.16 -0.78
C ASP A 118 -11.55 -12.12 -1.08
N ILE A 119 -11.92 -10.88 -1.45
CA ILE A 119 -10.93 -9.85 -1.79
C ILE A 119 -10.89 -8.79 -0.70
N SER A 120 -9.74 -8.69 -0.05
CA SER A 120 -9.43 -7.64 0.92
C SER A 120 -8.53 -6.60 0.24
N ALA A 121 -9.14 -5.58 -0.37
CA ALA A 121 -8.40 -4.45 -0.92
C ALA A 121 -8.50 -3.23 0.01
N ILE A 122 -7.39 -2.53 0.21
CA ILE A 122 -7.20 -1.52 1.27
C ILE A 122 -7.41 -0.10 0.71
N GLY A 123 -6.86 0.23 -0.46
CA GLY A 123 -6.85 1.58 -1.03
C GLY A 123 -8.09 1.92 -1.84
N GLN A 124 -9.14 2.49 -1.21
CA GLN A 124 -10.43 2.75 -1.86
C GLN A 124 -10.60 4.19 -2.36
N PHE A 125 -9.90 5.17 -1.82
CA PHE A 125 -10.19 6.59 -2.01
C PHE A 125 -9.42 7.27 -3.15
N GLY A 126 -8.35 6.65 -3.68
CA GLY A 126 -7.55 7.20 -4.79
C GLY A 126 -6.77 8.46 -4.44
N VAL A 127 -6.52 8.73 -3.16
CA VAL A 127 -5.74 9.89 -2.67
C VAL A 127 -4.44 9.49 -1.97
N GLY A 128 -4.31 8.24 -1.55
CA GLY A 128 -3.18 7.77 -0.75
C GLY A 128 -1.82 7.95 -1.44
N PHE A 129 -1.74 7.77 -2.77
CA PHE A 129 -0.52 7.99 -3.54
C PHE A 129 0.05 9.41 -3.37
N TYR A 130 -0.82 10.41 -3.33
CA TYR A 130 -0.40 11.81 -3.23
C TYR A 130 0.20 12.19 -1.87
N SER A 131 0.01 11.35 -0.83
CA SER A 131 0.71 11.51 0.45
C SER A 131 2.23 11.45 0.30
N SER A 132 2.75 10.85 -0.78
CA SER A 132 4.17 10.86 -1.13
C SER A 132 4.77 12.26 -1.20
N TYR A 133 3.97 13.26 -1.63
CA TYR A 133 4.41 14.66 -1.71
C TYR A 133 4.53 15.37 -0.36
N MET A 134 4.11 14.74 0.75
CA MET A 134 4.43 15.22 2.09
C MET A 134 5.94 15.14 2.38
N VAL A 135 6.62 14.16 1.76
CA VAL A 135 8.03 13.83 2.03
C VAL A 135 8.95 13.95 0.82
N ALA A 136 8.41 13.98 -0.40
CA ALA A 136 9.17 14.00 -1.64
C ALA A 136 8.97 15.28 -2.46
N ASP A 137 10.06 15.81 -3.06
CA ASP A 137 10.02 16.91 -4.02
C ASP A 137 9.68 16.42 -5.43
N ASN A 138 10.02 15.18 -5.74
CA ASN A 138 9.69 14.51 -7.00
C ASN A 138 9.36 13.04 -6.73
N VAL A 139 8.46 12.50 -7.53
CA VAL A 139 8.04 11.09 -7.47
C VAL A 139 8.12 10.52 -8.88
N GLU A 140 8.79 9.38 -9.01
CA GLU A 140 8.85 8.58 -10.22
C GLU A 140 8.15 7.25 -10.01
N VAL A 141 7.38 6.81 -11.00
CA VAL A 141 6.66 5.54 -10.98
C VAL A 141 7.02 4.77 -12.23
N LEU A 142 7.91 3.80 -12.10
CA LEU A 142 8.29 2.86 -13.15
C LEU A 142 7.41 1.62 -13.05
N SER A 143 6.54 1.40 -14.03
CA SER A 143 5.61 0.28 -14.01
C SER A 143 5.68 -0.56 -15.26
N LYS A 144 5.67 -1.90 -15.09
CA LYS A 144 5.55 -2.88 -16.16
C LYS A 144 4.28 -3.68 -15.96
N ASP A 145 3.36 -3.58 -16.91
CA ASP A 145 2.11 -4.32 -16.94
C ASP A 145 2.35 -5.83 -17.13
N ALA A 146 1.66 -6.66 -16.35
CA ALA A 146 1.81 -8.11 -16.40
C ALA A 146 1.14 -8.75 -17.62
N GLU A 147 0.10 -8.12 -18.19
CA GLU A 147 -0.65 -8.65 -19.34
C GLU A 147 0.00 -8.26 -20.66
N ASN A 148 0.29 -6.97 -20.86
CA ASN A 148 0.75 -6.41 -22.12
C ASN A 148 2.26 -6.20 -22.18
N GLU A 149 2.95 -6.36 -21.05
CA GLU A 149 4.39 -6.10 -20.89
C GLU A 149 4.82 -4.66 -21.21
N GLU A 150 3.86 -3.76 -21.37
CA GLU A 150 4.15 -2.33 -21.49
C GLU A 150 4.92 -1.84 -20.26
N THR A 151 5.94 -1.04 -20.52
CA THR A 151 6.75 -0.45 -19.45
C THR A 151 6.81 1.06 -19.66
N ASN A 152 6.36 1.80 -18.66
CA ASN A 152 6.33 3.26 -18.70
C ASN A 152 6.88 3.83 -17.40
N LEU A 153 7.54 4.98 -17.52
CA LEU A 153 7.98 5.82 -16.43
C LEU A 153 7.08 7.07 -16.39
N TRP A 154 6.38 7.21 -15.27
CA TRP A 154 5.63 8.40 -14.93
C TRP A 154 6.43 9.22 -13.92
N SER A 155 6.49 10.56 -14.04
CA SER A 155 7.21 11.45 -13.13
C SER A 155 6.46 12.75 -12.90
N SER A 156 6.43 13.23 -11.66
CA SER A 156 5.86 14.53 -11.30
C SER A 156 6.47 15.08 -10.01
N ASN A 157 6.48 16.40 -9.91
CA ASN A 157 6.79 17.13 -8.69
C ASN A 157 5.55 17.47 -7.81
N GLY A 158 4.39 16.92 -8.16
CA GLY A 158 3.14 17.14 -7.41
C GLY A 158 2.53 18.53 -7.56
N LYS A 159 2.89 19.30 -8.57
CA LYS A 159 2.32 20.63 -8.82
C LYS A 159 1.26 20.59 -9.93
N GLU A 160 1.62 20.97 -11.16
CA GLU A 160 0.65 21.13 -12.24
C GLU A 160 0.70 20.01 -13.28
N ASN A 161 1.90 19.48 -13.52
CA ASN A 161 2.17 18.58 -14.63
C ASN A 161 2.84 17.29 -14.19
N TYR A 162 2.67 16.28 -15.03
CA TYR A 162 3.44 15.05 -15.00
C TYR A 162 3.94 14.70 -16.38
N THR A 163 4.96 13.89 -16.46
CA THR A 163 5.47 13.31 -17.70
C THR A 163 5.25 11.80 -17.70
N ILE A 164 5.13 11.24 -18.90
CA ILE A 164 5.08 9.80 -19.08
C ILE A 164 5.87 9.43 -20.32
N GLU A 165 6.77 8.47 -20.20
CA GLU A 165 7.62 8.02 -21.29
C GLU A 165 7.77 6.49 -21.29
N GLU A 166 8.10 5.91 -22.44
CA GLU A 166 8.45 4.51 -22.51
C GLU A 166 9.76 4.24 -21.77
N ALA A 167 9.81 3.15 -21.02
CA ALA A 167 10.95 2.78 -20.22
C ALA A 167 11.25 1.28 -20.34
N LYS A 168 12.29 0.81 -19.62
CA LYS A 168 12.64 -0.60 -19.53
C LYS A 168 12.62 -1.08 -18.09
N LYS A 169 11.93 -2.18 -17.85
CA LYS A 169 11.92 -2.90 -16.59
C LYS A 169 11.87 -4.40 -16.90
N ASP A 170 12.76 -5.16 -16.31
CA ASP A 170 12.86 -6.60 -16.65
C ASP A 170 11.63 -7.37 -16.16
N LYS A 171 11.23 -7.12 -14.93
CA LYS A 171 10.12 -7.81 -14.26
C LYS A 171 8.87 -6.95 -14.18
N ARG A 172 7.69 -7.60 -14.17
CA ARG A 172 6.40 -6.93 -13.92
C ARG A 172 6.34 -6.24 -12.56
N GLY A 173 5.32 -5.43 -12.36
CA GLY A 173 5.06 -4.71 -11.11
C GLY A 173 5.47 -3.25 -11.17
N THR A 174 5.40 -2.57 -10.05
CA THR A 174 5.60 -1.13 -9.96
C THR A 174 6.71 -0.80 -8.99
N CYS A 175 7.60 0.12 -9.37
CA CYS A 175 8.60 0.72 -8.51
C CYS A 175 8.34 2.22 -8.38
N ILE A 176 8.10 2.69 -7.17
CA ILE A 176 7.91 4.10 -6.84
C ILE A 176 9.20 4.61 -6.22
N THR A 177 9.82 5.61 -6.83
CA THR A 177 11.02 6.29 -6.31
C THR A 177 10.63 7.67 -5.79
N LEU A 178 10.89 7.91 -4.52
CA LEU A 178 10.68 9.17 -3.82
C LEU A 178 12.00 9.91 -3.68
N TYR A 179 12.10 11.12 -4.21
CA TYR A 179 13.23 12.02 -4.00
C TYR A 179 12.93 12.88 -2.77
N ILE A 180 13.58 12.58 -1.66
CA ILE A 180 13.20 13.05 -0.33
C ILE A 180 13.58 14.51 -0.12
N LYS A 181 12.63 15.30 0.39
CA LYS A 181 12.80 16.71 0.79
C LYS A 181 13.83 16.85 1.91
N LYS A 182 14.49 18.02 2.00
CA LYS A 182 15.45 18.31 3.07
C LYS A 182 14.84 18.28 4.47
N ASP A 183 13.58 18.68 4.61
CA ASP A 183 12.84 18.68 5.86
C ASP A 183 12.20 17.32 6.21
N ALA A 184 12.47 16.29 5.40
CA ALA A 184 12.01 14.91 5.55
C ALA A 184 13.17 13.90 5.67
N ASP A 185 14.39 14.36 5.91
CA ASP A 185 15.61 13.53 6.00
C ASP A 185 15.49 12.42 7.09
N GLU A 186 14.58 12.57 8.08
CA GLU A 186 14.30 11.54 9.08
C GLU A 186 13.84 10.20 8.46
N PHE A 187 13.15 10.24 7.32
CA PHE A 187 12.67 9.05 6.63
C PHE A 187 13.77 8.33 5.82
N LEU A 188 14.95 8.90 5.70
CA LEU A 188 16.12 8.23 5.11
C LEU A 188 16.84 7.31 6.11
N ASP A 189 16.35 7.21 7.34
CA ASP A 189 16.85 6.31 8.35
C ASP A 189 16.11 4.97 8.29
N SER A 190 16.85 3.86 8.11
CA SER A 190 16.27 2.52 7.98
C SER A 190 15.55 2.06 9.25
N PHE A 191 16.00 2.48 10.44
CA PHE A 191 15.30 2.17 11.71
C PHE A 191 13.96 2.89 11.81
N ARG A 192 13.91 4.15 11.33
CA ARG A 192 12.65 4.90 11.25
C ARG A 192 11.65 4.23 10.31
N LEU A 193 12.08 3.82 9.11
CA LEU A 193 11.24 3.10 8.17
C LEU A 193 10.74 1.76 8.75
N ARG A 194 11.63 1.00 9.40
CA ARG A 194 11.27 -0.24 10.11
C ARG A 194 10.14 0.00 11.12
N SER A 195 10.30 1.01 11.98
CA SER A 195 9.29 1.36 12.99
C SER A 195 7.92 1.66 12.37
N ILE A 196 7.91 2.43 11.27
CA ILE A 196 6.68 2.77 10.55
C ILE A 196 6.04 1.52 9.91
N ILE A 197 6.83 0.66 9.27
CA ILE A 197 6.35 -0.59 8.66
C ILE A 197 5.72 -1.49 9.73
N THR A 198 6.41 -1.68 10.86
CA THR A 198 5.90 -2.50 11.97
C THR A 198 4.62 -1.92 12.56
N LYS A 199 4.55 -0.59 12.73
CA LYS A 199 3.37 0.09 13.29
C LYS A 199 2.12 -0.05 12.42
N TYR A 200 2.25 0.12 11.09
CA TYR A 200 1.10 0.27 10.21
C TYR A 200 0.88 -0.88 9.23
N SER A 201 1.92 -1.67 8.94
CA SER A 201 1.91 -2.64 7.84
C SER A 201 2.35 -4.04 8.25
N ASN A 202 2.46 -4.30 9.57
CA ASN A 202 2.95 -5.58 10.10
C ASN A 202 2.13 -6.78 9.62
N TYR A 203 0.84 -6.59 9.38
CA TYR A 203 -0.10 -7.66 9.03
C TYR A 203 -0.53 -7.64 7.55
N ILE A 204 0.19 -6.92 6.70
CA ILE A 204 0.03 -7.04 5.26
C ILE A 204 0.37 -8.49 4.84
N PRO A 205 -0.48 -9.18 4.05
CA PRO A 205 -0.31 -10.61 3.77
C PRO A 205 0.89 -10.94 2.87
N PHE A 206 1.51 -9.94 2.27
CA PHE A 206 2.70 -10.08 1.44
C PHE A 206 3.96 -9.73 2.24
N PRO A 207 5.08 -10.48 2.07
CA PRO A 207 6.33 -10.16 2.76
C PRO A 207 6.85 -8.80 2.32
N ILE A 208 7.24 -7.98 3.30
CA ILE A 208 7.84 -6.66 3.12
C ILE A 208 9.31 -6.77 3.51
N TYR A 209 10.19 -6.46 2.57
CA TYR A 209 11.63 -6.45 2.77
C TYR A 209 12.14 -5.02 2.80
N LEU A 210 13.08 -4.75 3.70
CA LEU A 210 13.78 -3.47 3.80
C LEU A 210 15.27 -3.67 3.56
N LYS A 211 15.87 -2.78 2.77
CA LYS A 211 17.30 -2.76 2.48
C LYS A 211 17.84 -1.34 2.51
N ASP A 212 18.90 -1.12 3.26
CA ASP A 212 19.72 0.09 3.14
C ASP A 212 20.72 -0.09 1.97
N LEU A 213 20.63 0.77 0.94
CA LEU A 213 21.52 0.71 -0.23
C LEU A 213 22.92 1.26 0.05
N ASP A 214 23.07 2.03 1.12
CA ASP A 214 24.34 2.63 1.51
C ASP A 214 25.15 1.71 2.44
N ASP A 215 24.51 0.68 2.99
CA ASP A 215 25.12 -0.35 3.80
C ASP A 215 25.20 -1.68 3.02
N LYS A 216 26.19 -2.50 3.36
CA LYS A 216 26.34 -3.85 2.80
C LYS A 216 25.43 -4.88 3.46
N GLU A 217 24.60 -4.47 4.40
CA GLU A 217 23.65 -5.35 5.08
C GLU A 217 22.69 -6.00 4.10
N LYS A 218 22.25 -7.20 4.47
CA LYS A 218 21.32 -7.97 3.66
C LYS A 218 19.92 -7.37 3.77
N GLU A 219 19.15 -7.57 2.72
CA GLU A 219 17.72 -7.36 2.72
C GLU A 219 17.06 -8.17 3.86
N GLU A 220 16.24 -7.52 4.67
CA GLU A 220 15.59 -8.11 5.83
C GLU A 220 14.07 -8.07 5.68
N LYS A 221 13.39 -9.18 5.99
CA LYS A 221 11.95 -9.22 6.09
C LYS A 221 11.50 -8.54 7.39
N ILE A 222 10.61 -7.54 7.29
CA ILE A 222 10.19 -6.71 8.44
C ILE A 222 8.85 -7.13 9.02
N ASN A 223 7.87 -7.48 8.18
CA ASN A 223 6.51 -7.73 8.64
C ASN A 223 6.26 -9.21 9.00
N GLU A 224 5.31 -9.44 9.88
CA GLU A 224 4.88 -10.81 10.26
C GLU A 224 4.01 -11.45 9.17
N GLY A 225 3.25 -10.66 8.42
CA GLY A 225 2.32 -11.12 7.40
C GLY A 225 0.92 -11.37 7.96
N SER A 226 0.31 -12.51 7.66
CA SER A 226 -1.05 -12.81 8.09
C SER A 226 -1.22 -12.72 9.61
N PRO A 227 -2.15 -11.89 10.10
CA PRO A 227 -2.36 -11.70 11.52
C PRO A 227 -2.87 -12.98 12.20
N LEU A 228 -2.52 -13.12 13.47
CA LEU A 228 -2.83 -14.33 14.24
C LEU A 228 -4.34 -14.65 14.28
N TRP A 229 -5.18 -13.62 14.34
CA TRP A 229 -6.66 -13.79 14.37
C TRP A 229 -7.27 -14.26 13.04
N LEU A 230 -6.52 -14.25 11.94
CA LEU A 230 -6.96 -14.79 10.65
C LEU A 230 -6.58 -16.26 10.45
N LYS A 231 -5.61 -16.77 11.22
CA LYS A 231 -5.16 -18.16 11.14
C LYS A 231 -6.20 -19.09 11.76
N ASP A 232 -6.24 -20.33 11.32
CA ASP A 232 -7.03 -21.36 11.97
C ASP A 232 -6.48 -21.66 13.36
N LYS A 233 -7.36 -21.81 14.37
CA LYS A 233 -6.96 -22.10 15.76
C LYS A 233 -6.06 -23.32 15.88
N LYS A 234 -6.28 -24.35 15.03
CA LYS A 234 -5.48 -25.60 15.02
C LYS A 234 -4.02 -25.40 14.61
N ASP A 235 -3.74 -24.30 13.90
CA ASP A 235 -2.42 -23.99 13.37
C ASP A 235 -1.65 -22.99 14.28
N ILE A 236 -2.26 -22.60 15.42
CA ILE A 236 -1.69 -21.62 16.35
C ILE A 236 -1.32 -22.35 17.64
N LYS A 237 -0.11 -22.16 18.11
CA LYS A 237 0.37 -22.66 19.41
C LYS A 237 0.03 -21.68 20.53
N GLU A 238 0.03 -22.16 21.76
CA GLU A 238 -0.24 -21.31 22.93
C GLU A 238 0.83 -20.20 23.09
N GLU A 239 2.08 -20.53 22.76
CA GLU A 239 3.19 -19.59 22.75
C GLU A 239 2.98 -18.43 21.76
N ASP A 240 2.37 -18.70 20.58
CA ASP A 240 2.08 -17.67 19.58
C ASP A 240 1.06 -16.64 20.13
N TYR A 241 0.03 -17.11 20.87
CA TYR A 241 -0.93 -16.22 21.53
C TYR A 241 -0.28 -15.36 22.60
N LYS A 242 0.60 -15.93 23.42
CA LYS A 242 1.32 -15.20 24.47
C LYS A 242 2.26 -14.15 23.87
N GLN A 243 3.04 -14.55 22.87
CA GLN A 243 3.95 -13.64 22.20
C GLN A 243 3.20 -12.46 21.53
N PHE A 244 2.06 -12.75 20.91
CA PHE A 244 1.22 -11.71 20.31
C PHE A 244 0.67 -10.77 21.39
N TYR A 245 0.18 -11.30 22.51
CA TYR A 245 -0.26 -10.50 23.66
C TYR A 245 0.84 -9.57 24.18
N ASN A 246 2.04 -10.10 24.39
CA ASN A 246 3.18 -9.30 24.86
C ASN A 246 3.54 -8.18 23.87
N ASN A 247 3.46 -8.46 22.57
CA ASN A 247 3.76 -7.47 21.51
C ASN A 247 2.74 -6.33 21.49
N ILE A 248 1.45 -6.57 21.73
CA ILE A 248 0.41 -5.54 21.65
C ILE A 248 0.17 -4.80 22.98
N SER A 249 0.39 -5.47 24.12
CA SER A 249 0.18 -4.90 25.45
C SER A 249 1.43 -4.26 26.04
N PHE A 250 2.62 -4.57 25.49
CA PHE A 250 3.92 -4.27 26.10
C PHE A 250 4.11 -4.84 27.51
N ASN A 251 3.28 -5.83 27.89
CA ASN A 251 3.39 -6.57 29.13
C ASN A 251 4.26 -7.81 28.93
N PHE A 252 4.94 -8.24 29.99
CA PHE A 252 5.79 -9.43 29.99
C PHE A 252 5.16 -10.60 30.76
N ASP A 253 3.91 -10.44 31.20
CA ASP A 253 3.12 -11.47 31.89
C ASP A 253 2.23 -12.24 30.91
N ASP A 254 1.75 -13.40 31.33
CA ASP A 254 0.79 -14.17 30.53
C ASP A 254 -0.61 -13.57 30.67
N PRO A 255 -1.43 -13.57 29.63
CA PRO A 255 -2.81 -13.14 29.74
C PRO A 255 -3.63 -14.13 30.60
N LEU A 256 -4.53 -13.61 31.42
CA LEU A 256 -5.44 -14.42 32.22
C LEU A 256 -6.30 -15.35 31.37
N LYS A 257 -6.74 -14.83 30.20
CA LYS A 257 -7.53 -15.59 29.21
C LYS A 257 -7.35 -15.02 27.83
N THR A 258 -7.29 -15.93 26.86
CA THR A 258 -7.31 -15.60 25.42
C THR A 258 -8.61 -16.13 24.82
N ILE A 259 -9.31 -15.29 24.05
CA ILE A 259 -10.49 -15.66 23.26
C ILE A 259 -10.21 -15.40 21.79
N HIS A 260 -10.08 -16.47 21.02
CA HIS A 260 -10.01 -16.40 19.57
C HIS A 260 -11.39 -16.75 19.00
N TYR A 261 -12.04 -15.81 18.36
CA TYR A 261 -13.41 -15.93 17.91
C TYR A 261 -13.50 -15.76 16.39
N ASN A 262 -14.28 -16.64 15.74
CA ASN A 262 -14.59 -16.57 14.33
C ASN A 262 -16.12 -16.66 14.21
N ALA A 263 -16.75 -15.61 13.70
CA ALA A 263 -18.19 -15.57 13.44
C ALA A 263 -18.41 -15.61 11.92
N GLU A 264 -19.26 -16.51 11.48
CA GLU A 264 -19.74 -16.64 10.11
C GLU A 264 -21.25 -16.43 10.11
N GLY A 265 -21.74 -15.44 9.35
CA GLY A 265 -23.16 -15.11 9.27
C GLY A 265 -23.41 -13.97 8.29
N VAL A 266 -24.47 -13.20 8.54
CA VAL A 266 -24.79 -11.99 7.74
C VAL A 266 -23.62 -10.99 7.79
N ILE A 267 -22.95 -10.94 8.94
CA ILE A 267 -21.69 -10.21 9.13
C ILE A 267 -20.67 -11.25 9.61
N SER A 268 -19.60 -11.44 8.84
CA SER A 268 -18.50 -12.31 9.20
C SER A 268 -17.38 -11.47 9.81
N TYR A 269 -16.89 -11.88 10.99
CA TYR A 269 -15.74 -11.22 11.62
C TYR A 269 -14.89 -12.22 12.40
N LYS A 270 -13.60 -11.90 12.53
CA LYS A 270 -12.64 -12.65 13.32
C LYS A 270 -12.04 -11.72 14.37
N ALA A 271 -11.93 -12.20 15.59
CA ALA A 271 -11.43 -11.42 16.72
C ALA A 271 -10.51 -12.25 17.61
N LEU A 272 -9.48 -11.58 18.13
CA LEU A 272 -8.61 -12.11 19.16
C LEU A 272 -8.63 -11.14 20.34
N LEU A 273 -9.14 -11.60 21.48
CA LEU A 273 -9.33 -10.81 22.69
C LEU A 273 -8.46 -11.37 23.80
N TYR A 274 -7.86 -10.50 24.58
CA TYR A 274 -7.05 -10.85 25.74
C TYR A 274 -7.59 -10.19 27.01
N PHE A 275 -7.55 -10.92 28.09
CA PHE A 275 -7.78 -10.41 29.44
C PHE A 275 -6.42 -10.32 30.14
N PRO A 276 -5.93 -9.12 30.44
CA PRO A 276 -4.68 -8.96 31.15
C PRO A 276 -4.79 -9.47 32.60
N THR A 277 -3.68 -9.93 33.16
CA THR A 277 -3.59 -10.38 34.56
C THR A 277 -3.52 -9.19 35.50
N ASN A 278 -2.90 -8.09 35.07
CA ASN A 278 -2.77 -6.84 35.80
C ASN A 278 -3.47 -5.71 35.08
N GLN A 279 -4.01 -4.75 35.85
CA GLN A 279 -4.64 -3.53 35.31
C GLN A 279 -3.59 -2.46 34.99
#